data_a06fa0b9f07bc185488736eddb18f202
#
_entry.id   a06fa0b9f07bc185488736eddb18f202
#
_cell.length_a   1.000
_cell.length_b   1.000
_cell.length_c   1.000
_cell.angle_alpha   90.00
_cell.angle_beta   90.00
_cell.angle_gamma   90.00
#
_symmetry.space_group_name_H-M   'P 1'
#
loop_
_entity.id
_entity.type
_entity.pdbx_description
1 polymer ?
#
loop_
_entity_poly.entity_id
_entity_poly.type
_entity_poly.pdbx_seq_one_letter_code
_entity_poly.pdbx_strand_id
1 'polypeptide(L)'
;MTPQRLWHTCMLAVQRNGYKRANYLRKHNLFHHVGNKVYIQGRILPLYSELISLGDNVKIASRVNFITHSIIHSMLNSAEGLSVGDKLQEQIGCIEIGNNVFIGA
;
A
#
# COMPACT_ATOMS: atom_id res chain seq x y z
N MET A 1 2.76 -7.47 -13.26
CA MET A 1 3.22 -7.80 -11.89
C MET A 1 4.55 -8.54 -11.97
N THR A 2 5.53 -8.13 -11.18
CA THR A 2 6.82 -8.82 -11.15
C THR A 2 6.67 -10.19 -10.45
N PRO A 3 7.54 -11.18 -10.76
CA PRO A 3 7.50 -12.47 -10.06
C PRO A 3 7.69 -12.35 -8.55
N GLN A 4 8.56 -11.44 -8.10
CA GLN A 4 8.76 -11.21 -6.67
C GLN A 4 7.50 -10.67 -6.00
N ARG A 5 6.84 -9.72 -6.64
CA ARG A 5 5.60 -9.14 -6.11
C ARG A 5 4.50 -10.20 -6.04
N LEU A 6 4.38 -11.04 -7.05
CA LEU A 6 3.41 -12.13 -7.06
C LEU A 6 3.69 -13.11 -5.92
N TRP A 7 4.95 -13.49 -5.73
CA TRP A 7 5.35 -14.38 -4.64
C TRP A 7 4.98 -13.80 -3.27
N HIS A 8 5.33 -12.55 -3.01
CA HIS A 8 5.00 -11.91 -1.74
C HIS A 8 3.49 -11.76 -1.53
N THR A 9 2.74 -11.48 -2.60
CA THR A 9 1.27 -11.42 -2.51
C THR A 9 0.69 -12.77 -2.11
N CYS A 10 1.16 -13.87 -2.71
CA CYS A 10 0.72 -15.21 -2.36
C CYS A 10 1.10 -15.58 -0.92
N MET A 11 2.33 -15.26 -0.50
CA MET A 11 2.79 -15.55 0.86
C MET A 11 2.03 -14.73 1.90
N LEU A 12 1.72 -13.48 1.58
CA LEU A 12 0.92 -12.64 2.46
C LEU A 12 -0.49 -13.20 2.64
N ALA A 13 -1.09 -13.68 1.55
CA ALA A 13 -2.44 -14.23 1.56
C ALA A 13 -2.56 -15.51 2.41
N VAL A 14 -1.49 -16.31 2.52
CA VAL A 14 -1.51 -17.56 3.29
C VAL A 14 -1.21 -17.37 4.77
N GLN A 15 -0.84 -16.18 5.22
CA GLN A 15 -0.63 -15.93 6.65
C GLN A 15 -1.95 -16.05 7.41
N ARG A 16 -1.90 -16.67 8.58
CA ARG A 16 -3.11 -17.08 9.30
C ARG A 16 -3.89 -15.92 9.92
N ASN A 17 -3.22 -14.86 10.31
CA ASN A 17 -3.89 -13.72 10.94
C ASN A 17 -3.18 -12.41 10.60
N GLY A 18 -3.80 -11.30 11.00
CA GLY A 18 -3.30 -9.98 10.68
C GLY A 18 -1.97 -9.63 11.34
N TYR A 19 -1.68 -10.17 12.52
CA TYR A 19 -0.38 -9.96 13.16
C TYR A 19 0.73 -10.65 12.39
N LYS A 20 0.48 -11.84 11.88
CA LYS A 20 1.44 -12.57 11.05
C LYS A 20 1.66 -11.89 9.71
N ARG A 21 0.62 -11.33 9.12
CA ARG A 21 0.76 -10.53 7.90
C ARG A 21 1.65 -9.32 8.12
N ALA A 22 1.44 -8.60 9.22
CA ALA A 22 2.29 -7.45 9.57
C ALA A 22 3.74 -7.88 9.81
N ASN A 23 3.96 -8.99 10.48
CA ASN A 23 5.32 -9.53 10.69
C ASN A 23 5.99 -9.91 9.37
N TYR A 24 5.25 -10.48 8.45
CA TYR A 24 5.76 -10.82 7.12
C TYR A 24 6.19 -9.55 6.38
N LEU A 25 5.37 -8.51 6.40
CA LEU A 25 5.69 -7.23 5.77
C LEU A 25 6.95 -6.61 6.36
N ARG A 26 7.10 -6.69 7.69
CA ARG A 26 8.28 -6.18 8.39
C ARG A 26 9.53 -6.99 8.05
N LYS A 27 9.42 -8.31 8.10
CA LYS A 27 10.56 -9.22 7.87
C LYS A 27 11.15 -9.06 6.48
N HIS A 28 10.31 -8.86 5.48
CA HIS A 28 10.75 -8.76 4.09
C HIS A 28 10.88 -7.32 3.59
N ASN A 29 10.76 -6.35 4.48
CA ASN A 29 10.89 -4.92 4.15
C ASN A 29 9.96 -4.49 3.02
N LEU A 30 8.74 -5.03 3.00
CA LEU A 30 7.77 -4.71 1.96
C LEU A 30 7.10 -3.36 2.18
N PHE A 31 6.98 -2.93 3.44
CA PHE A 31 6.62 -1.57 3.82
C PHE A 31 7.88 -0.84 4.29
N HIS A 32 7.88 0.47 4.21
CA HIS A 32 9.01 1.27 4.70
C HIS A 32 9.24 1.04 6.19
N HIS A 33 8.18 1.02 6.98
CA HIS A 33 8.24 0.74 8.41
C HIS A 33 6.94 0.07 8.85
N VAL A 34 7.07 -0.90 9.75
CA VAL A 34 5.92 -1.52 10.43
C VAL A 34 6.27 -1.60 11.92
N GLY A 35 5.51 -0.89 12.74
CA GLY A 35 5.73 -0.87 14.18
C GLY A 35 5.29 -2.15 14.89
N ASN A 36 5.20 -2.10 16.21
CA ASN A 36 4.75 -3.21 17.05
C ASN A 36 3.22 -3.22 17.17
N LYS A 37 2.65 -4.40 17.42
CA LYS A 37 1.20 -4.57 17.63
C LYS A 37 0.38 -4.11 16.42
N VAL A 38 0.88 -4.31 15.23
CA VAL A 38 0.18 -3.98 13.99
C VAL A 38 -0.64 -5.19 13.54
N TYR A 39 -1.90 -4.95 13.23
CA TYR A 39 -2.82 -5.96 12.71
C TYR A 39 -3.33 -5.51 11.35
N ILE A 40 -3.15 -6.35 10.33
CA ILE A 40 -3.58 -6.07 8.97
C ILE A 40 -4.50 -7.21 8.53
N GLN A 41 -5.77 -6.91 8.35
CA GLN A 41 -6.74 -7.91 7.95
C GLN A 41 -6.73 -8.18 6.44
N GLY A 42 -6.40 -7.18 5.63
CA GLY A 42 -6.31 -7.32 4.18
C GLY A 42 -5.16 -8.22 3.74
N ARG A 43 -5.32 -8.83 2.57
CA ARG A 43 -4.37 -9.81 2.05
C ARG A 43 -3.71 -9.40 0.73
N ILE A 44 -3.89 -8.17 0.33
CA ILE A 44 -3.37 -7.65 -0.94
C ILE A 44 -2.20 -6.72 -0.64
N LEU A 45 -1.07 -6.96 -1.30
CA LEU A 45 0.09 -6.10 -1.20
C LEU A 45 -0.15 -4.85 -2.06
N PRO A 46 -0.12 -3.64 -1.47
CA PRO A 46 -0.32 -2.41 -2.26
C PRO A 46 0.80 -2.19 -3.27
N LEU A 47 0.49 -1.49 -4.35
CA LEU A 47 1.50 -1.03 -5.28
C LEU A 47 2.35 0.05 -4.60
N TYR A 48 3.67 0.02 -4.82
CA TYR A 48 4.62 0.91 -4.13
C TYR A 48 4.51 0.80 -2.60
N SER A 49 4.39 -0.42 -2.12
CA SER A 49 4.25 -0.67 -0.68
C SER A 49 5.42 -0.13 0.16
N GLU A 50 6.59 0.03 -0.45
CA GLU A 50 7.76 0.61 0.19
C GLU A 50 7.59 2.07 0.60
N LEU A 51 6.51 2.72 0.17
CA LEU A 51 6.18 4.10 0.55
C LEU A 51 5.24 4.18 1.74
N ILE A 52 4.89 3.05 2.34
CA ILE A 52 3.93 2.99 3.44
C ILE A 52 4.65 2.77 4.75
N SER A 53 4.36 3.59 5.75
CA SER A 53 4.90 3.48 7.11
C SER A 53 3.76 3.38 8.11
N LEU A 54 3.82 2.38 8.97
CA LEU A 54 2.86 2.15 10.05
C LEU A 54 3.54 2.28 11.39
N GLY A 55 2.95 3.05 12.30
CA GLY A 55 3.43 3.16 13.68
C GLY A 55 3.07 1.95 14.54
N ASP A 56 3.09 2.13 15.85
CA ASP A 56 2.76 1.08 16.80
C ASP A 56 1.25 1.05 17.08
N ASN A 57 0.74 -0.15 17.35
CA ASN A 57 -0.66 -0.37 17.68
C ASN A 57 -1.62 0.18 16.61
N VAL A 58 -1.41 -0.27 15.38
CA VAL A 58 -2.26 0.10 14.23
C VAL A 58 -3.08 -1.12 13.82
N LYS A 59 -4.39 -0.94 13.71
CA LYS A 59 -5.32 -1.99 13.30
C LYS A 59 -6.01 -1.58 12.02
N ILE A 60 -5.93 -2.41 11.00
CA ILE A 60 -6.43 -2.11 9.65
C ILE A 60 -7.41 -3.19 9.21
N ALA A 61 -8.62 -2.78 8.86
CA ALA A 61 -9.68 -3.70 8.45
C ALA A 61 -9.44 -4.27 7.04
N SER A 62 -10.18 -5.31 6.68
CA SER A 62 -9.93 -6.12 5.48
C SER A 62 -10.15 -5.38 4.16
N ARG A 63 -11.03 -4.38 4.14
CA ARG A 63 -11.38 -3.67 2.90
C ARG A 63 -10.67 -2.33 2.75
N VAL A 64 -9.65 -2.09 3.57
CA VAL A 64 -8.85 -0.89 3.45
C VAL A 64 -7.83 -1.06 2.34
N ASN A 65 -7.80 -0.14 1.41
CA ASN A 65 -6.83 -0.12 0.34
C ASN A 65 -5.86 1.04 0.54
N PHE A 66 -4.57 0.76 0.46
CA PHE A 66 -3.54 1.79 0.46
C PHE A 66 -3.22 2.16 -0.98
N ILE A 67 -3.48 3.40 -1.33
CA ILE A 67 -3.27 3.89 -2.69
C ILE A 67 -2.16 4.94 -2.66
N THR A 68 -1.00 4.55 -3.15
CA THR A 68 0.19 5.41 -3.19
C THR A 68 0.37 6.12 -4.52
N HIS A 69 -0.49 5.82 -5.48
CA HIS A 69 -0.41 6.39 -6.83
C HIS A 69 -1.81 6.75 -7.33
N SER A 70 -1.85 7.52 -8.40
CA SER A 70 -3.11 7.92 -9.02
C SER A 70 -2.99 7.79 -10.54
N ILE A 71 -4.09 7.43 -11.19
CA ILE A 71 -4.16 7.39 -12.66
C ILE A 71 -4.88 8.61 -13.23
N ILE A 72 -5.17 9.60 -12.41
CA ILE A 72 -5.88 10.80 -12.87
C ILE A 72 -5.12 11.50 -14.01
N HIS A 73 -3.79 11.44 -13.97
CA HIS A 73 -2.94 11.97 -15.03
C HIS A 73 -3.26 11.33 -16.40
N SER A 74 -3.54 10.03 -16.40
CA SER A 74 -3.86 9.31 -17.65
C SER A 74 -5.17 9.79 -18.25
N MET A 75 -6.18 9.98 -17.40
CA MET A 75 -7.47 10.51 -17.86
C MET A 75 -7.32 11.92 -18.40
N LEU A 76 -6.63 12.80 -17.68
CA LEU A 76 -6.44 14.18 -18.11
C LEU A 76 -5.56 14.27 -19.35
N ASN A 77 -4.52 13.44 -19.45
CA ASN A 77 -3.64 13.41 -20.62
C ASN A 77 -4.33 12.91 -21.88
N SER A 78 -5.39 12.10 -21.72
CA SER A 78 -6.19 11.59 -22.85
C SER A 78 -7.33 12.53 -23.21
N ALA A 79 -7.56 13.59 -22.45
CA ALA A 79 -8.60 14.56 -22.76
C ALA A 79 -8.24 15.37 -23.98
N GLU A 80 -9.25 15.72 -24.80
CA GLU A 80 -9.05 16.55 -25.97
C GLU A 80 -8.65 17.98 -25.58
N GLY A 81 -7.83 18.60 -26.40
CA GLY A 81 -7.42 19.98 -26.20
C GLY A 81 -6.13 20.17 -25.42
N LEU A 82 -5.54 19.10 -24.86
CA LEU A 82 -4.24 19.19 -24.21
C LEU A 82 -3.12 19.09 -25.24
N SER A 83 -2.18 20.03 -25.17
CA SER A 83 -0.97 19.95 -25.99
C SER A 83 0.02 18.96 -25.36
N VAL A 84 1.04 18.56 -26.14
CA VAL A 84 2.08 17.64 -25.63
C VAL A 84 2.80 18.22 -24.40
N GLY A 85 3.02 19.54 -24.38
CA GLY A 85 3.67 20.21 -23.25
C GLY A 85 2.83 20.29 -21.99
N ASP A 86 1.53 20.04 -22.10
CA ASP A 86 0.60 20.11 -20.96
C ASP A 86 0.32 18.75 -20.33
N LYS A 87 1.01 17.69 -20.77
CA LYS A 87 0.83 16.36 -20.21
C LYS A 87 1.27 16.30 -18.76
N LEU A 88 0.44 15.65 -17.92
CA LEU A 88 0.69 15.47 -16.51
C LEU A 88 1.44 14.16 -16.25
N GLN A 89 2.25 14.15 -15.20
CA GLN A 89 2.96 12.94 -14.77
C GLN A 89 2.17 12.20 -13.70
N GLU A 90 2.45 10.90 -13.58
CA GLU A 90 1.88 10.09 -12.51
C GLU A 90 2.26 10.64 -11.14
N GLN A 91 1.26 10.74 -10.25
CA GLN A 91 1.46 11.18 -8.87
C GLN A 91 1.71 9.95 -8.00
N ILE A 92 2.84 9.94 -7.30
CA ILE A 92 3.19 8.90 -6.33
C ILE A 92 3.50 9.59 -5.01
N GLY A 93 2.88 9.13 -3.93
CA GLY A 93 3.06 9.73 -2.61
C GLY A 93 3.22 8.68 -1.53
N CYS A 94 3.89 9.03 -0.44
CA CYS A 94 4.02 8.16 0.72
C CYS A 94 2.78 8.27 1.63
N ILE A 95 2.56 7.19 2.39
CA ILE A 95 1.52 7.13 3.40
C ILE A 95 2.20 6.89 4.75
N GLU A 96 1.97 7.77 5.71
CA GLU A 96 2.47 7.61 7.06
C GLU A 96 1.31 7.56 8.04
N ILE A 97 1.24 6.46 8.80
CA ILE A 97 0.22 6.26 9.82
C ILE A 97 0.92 6.24 11.18
N GLY A 98 0.49 7.10 12.07
CA GLY A 98 1.06 7.22 13.41
C GLY A 98 0.69 6.07 14.33
N ASN A 99 0.80 6.29 15.63
CA ASN A 99 0.54 5.27 16.64
C ASN A 99 -0.92 5.28 17.08
N ASN A 100 -1.41 4.14 17.56
CA ASN A 100 -2.75 4.01 18.14
C ASN A 100 -3.85 4.41 17.15
N VAL A 101 -3.79 3.86 15.93
CA VAL A 101 -4.72 4.19 14.84
C VAL A 101 -5.54 2.95 14.49
N PHE A 102 -6.84 3.14 14.32
CA PHE A 102 -7.75 2.14 13.76
C PHE A 102 -8.31 2.68 12.44
N ILE A 103 -8.18 1.87 11.40
CA ILE A 103 -8.75 2.19 10.08
C ILE A 103 -9.82 1.16 9.77
N GLY A 104 -11.07 1.61 9.79
CA GLY A 104 -12.22 0.77 9.48
C GLY A 104 -12.57 0.80 8.01
N ALA A 105 -13.28 -0.20 7.58
CA ALA A 105 -13.77 -0.28 6.20
C ALA A 105 -15.27 -0.10 6.15
#